data_5ee446212184a49b4abb7ef4aeca263b
#
_entry.id   5ee446212184a49b4abb7ef4aeca263b
#
_cell.length_a   1.000
_cell.length_b   1.000
_cell.length_c   1.000
_cell.angle_alpha   90.00
_cell.angle_beta   90.00
_cell.angle_gamma   90.00
#
_symmetry.space_group_name_H-M   'P 1'
#
loop_
_entity.id
_entity.type
_entity.pdbx_description
1 polymer ?
#
loop_
_entity_poly.entity_id
_entity_poly.type
_entity_poly.pdbx_seq_one_letter_code
_entity_poly.pdbx_strand_id
1 'polypeptide(L)'
;NYRKRMVKEKEECAKFANQRLLEELLPVIDNFEMGMAAASADTASMIYIGMSMVKKQLDEFLSSNGVSAIEPVVGSMFDHATEEALQREPSDQPEGTVLRVIRKGYKLKDRLLRPANVVVAETPEPEPQV
;
A
#
# COMPACT_ATOMS: atom_id res chain seq x y z
N ASN A 1 -32.18 20.80 -3.01
CA ASN A 1 -33.18 19.92 -2.45
C ASN A 1 -32.65 19.19 -1.21
N TYR A 2 -33.28 19.47 -0.08
CA TYR A 2 -32.84 19.00 1.24
C TYR A 2 -32.82 17.48 1.37
N ARG A 3 -33.85 16.79 0.89
CA ARG A 3 -33.93 15.33 1.00
C ARG A 3 -32.84 14.62 0.19
N LYS A 4 -32.61 15.06 -1.02
CA LYS A 4 -31.54 14.49 -1.86
C LYS A 4 -30.17 14.70 -1.23
N ARG A 5 -29.96 15.88 -0.65
CA ARG A 5 -28.72 16.22 0.05
C ARG A 5 -28.52 15.31 1.26
N MET A 6 -29.54 15.09 2.07
CA MET A 6 -29.45 14.22 3.25
C MET A 6 -29.18 12.77 2.88
N VAL A 7 -29.83 12.26 1.85
CA VAL A 7 -29.59 10.89 1.37
C VAL A 7 -28.15 10.74 0.91
N LYS A 8 -27.65 11.71 0.16
CA LYS A 8 -26.25 11.70 -0.33
C LYS A 8 -25.26 11.74 0.84
N GLU A 9 -25.48 12.61 1.81
CA GLU A 9 -24.63 12.72 2.99
C GLU A 9 -24.63 11.42 3.80
N LYS A 10 -25.80 10.79 3.95
CA LYS A 10 -25.93 9.52 4.65
C LYS A 10 -25.18 8.40 3.93
N GLU A 11 -25.28 8.36 2.60
CA GLU A 11 -24.56 7.38 1.79
C GLU A 11 -23.05 7.55 1.91
N GLU A 12 -22.56 8.79 1.87
CA GLU A 12 -21.13 9.07 2.04
C GLU A 12 -20.66 8.72 3.44
N CYS A 13 -21.46 9.03 4.47
CA CYS A 13 -21.15 8.67 5.85
C CYS A 13 -21.05 7.15 6.00
N ALA A 14 -22.02 6.41 5.47
CA ALA A 14 -21.98 4.94 5.50
C ALA A 14 -20.78 4.38 4.73
N LYS A 15 -20.44 5.01 3.60
CA LYS A 15 -19.33 4.60 2.74
C LYS A 15 -17.98 4.71 3.45
N PHE A 16 -17.80 5.71 4.30
CA PHE A 16 -16.52 6.01 4.96
C PHE A 16 -16.57 5.91 6.48
N ALA A 17 -17.64 5.32 7.04
CA ALA A 17 -17.82 5.24 8.50
C ALA A 17 -16.68 4.54 9.20
N ASN A 18 -16.05 3.56 8.55
CA ASN A 18 -14.99 2.74 9.12
C ASN A 18 -13.59 3.19 8.70
N GLN A 19 -13.47 4.36 8.05
CA GLN A 19 -12.19 4.80 7.52
C GLN A 19 -11.10 4.83 8.60
N ARG A 20 -11.39 5.44 9.74
CA ARG A 20 -10.42 5.54 10.84
C ARG A 20 -10.01 4.17 11.36
N LEU A 21 -10.98 3.28 11.54
CA LEU A 21 -10.73 1.92 12.01
C LEU A 21 -9.83 1.17 11.01
N LEU A 22 -10.13 1.30 9.72
CA LEU A 22 -9.34 0.67 8.67
C LEU A 22 -7.92 1.21 8.64
N GLU A 23 -7.75 2.54 8.79
CA GLU A 23 -6.42 3.16 8.86
C GLU A 23 -5.61 2.60 10.04
N GLU A 24 -6.25 2.41 11.19
CA GLU A 24 -5.58 1.86 12.37
C GLU A 24 -5.24 0.37 12.20
N LEU A 25 -5.96 -0.34 11.35
CA LEU A 25 -5.68 -1.76 11.06
C LEU A 25 -4.47 -1.93 10.15
N LEU A 26 -4.14 -0.96 9.31
CA LEU A 26 -3.06 -1.09 8.32
C LEU A 26 -1.71 -1.43 8.93
N PRO A 27 -1.27 -0.81 10.06
CA PRO A 27 -0.02 -1.21 10.71
C PRO A 27 -0.02 -2.66 11.18
N VAL A 28 -1.16 -3.18 11.61
CA VAL A 28 -1.30 -4.59 12.03
C VAL A 28 -1.06 -5.51 10.84
N ILE A 29 -1.61 -5.16 9.68
CA ILE A 29 -1.40 -5.91 8.44
C ILE A 29 0.07 -5.87 8.03
N ASP A 30 0.71 -4.69 8.14
CA ASP A 30 2.13 -4.55 7.81
C ASP A 30 3.00 -5.48 8.67
N ASN A 31 2.74 -5.51 9.97
CA ASN A 31 3.48 -6.38 10.88
C ASN A 31 3.24 -7.85 10.59
N PHE A 32 2.02 -8.19 10.22
CA PHE A 32 1.69 -9.56 9.81
C PHE A 32 2.45 -9.96 8.54
N GLU A 33 2.52 -9.08 7.55
CA GLU A 33 3.26 -9.33 6.32
C GLU A 33 4.77 -9.47 6.58
N MET A 34 5.32 -8.69 7.50
CA MET A 34 6.70 -8.83 7.93
C MET A 34 6.97 -10.21 8.55
N GLY A 35 6.04 -10.67 9.39
CA GLY A 35 6.14 -12.01 9.98
C GLY A 35 6.10 -13.10 8.94
N MET A 36 5.24 -12.97 7.94
CA MET A 36 5.18 -13.91 6.82
C MET A 36 6.47 -13.92 6.02
N ALA A 37 7.04 -12.75 5.75
CA ALA A 37 8.30 -12.65 5.02
C ALA A 37 9.43 -13.35 5.79
N ALA A 38 9.47 -13.22 7.11
CA ALA A 38 10.44 -13.90 7.95
C ALA A 38 10.24 -15.43 7.93
N ALA A 39 9.00 -15.89 7.81
CA ALA A 39 8.67 -17.31 7.78
C ALA A 39 8.75 -17.92 6.37
N SER A 40 9.04 -17.13 5.34
CA SER A 40 9.02 -17.58 3.95
C SER A 40 10.15 -18.54 3.59
N ALA A 41 11.14 -18.72 4.48
CA ALA A 41 12.22 -19.69 4.29
C ALA A 41 11.73 -21.13 4.22
N ASP A 42 10.58 -21.43 4.86
CA ASP A 42 9.98 -22.77 4.82
C ASP A 42 8.47 -22.63 4.56
N THR A 43 8.10 -22.59 3.28
CA THR A 43 6.70 -22.46 2.87
C THR A 43 5.88 -23.72 3.08
N ALA A 44 6.53 -24.84 3.38
CA ALA A 44 5.85 -26.11 3.69
C ALA A 44 5.52 -26.28 5.16
N SER A 45 6.02 -25.38 6.04
CA SER A 45 5.72 -25.48 7.44
C SER A 45 4.24 -25.22 7.74
N MET A 46 3.71 -25.88 8.74
CA MET A 46 2.32 -25.70 9.16
C MET A 46 2.07 -24.27 9.64
N ILE A 47 3.08 -23.62 10.22
CA ILE A 47 2.99 -22.24 10.67
C ILE A 47 2.80 -21.32 9.47
N TYR A 48 3.63 -21.46 8.43
CA TYR A 48 3.52 -20.65 7.22
C TYR A 48 2.18 -20.86 6.52
N ILE A 49 1.73 -22.11 6.40
CA ILE A 49 0.44 -22.44 5.79
C ILE A 49 -0.70 -21.78 6.56
N GLY A 50 -0.68 -21.86 7.90
CA GLY A 50 -1.68 -21.21 8.74
C GLY A 50 -1.68 -19.69 8.58
N MET A 51 -0.51 -19.07 8.55
CA MET A 51 -0.38 -17.63 8.32
C MET A 51 -0.91 -17.23 6.94
N SER A 52 -0.67 -18.03 5.92
CA SER A 52 -1.17 -17.77 4.56
C SER A 52 -2.70 -17.80 4.52
N MET A 53 -3.33 -18.67 5.28
CA MET A 53 -4.79 -18.71 5.37
C MET A 53 -5.35 -17.47 6.06
N VAL A 54 -4.70 -17.00 7.13
CA VAL A 54 -5.08 -15.76 7.81
C VAL A 54 -4.92 -14.57 6.87
N LYS A 55 -3.82 -14.51 6.13
CA LYS A 55 -3.58 -13.43 5.16
C LYS A 55 -4.68 -13.40 4.10
N LYS A 56 -5.09 -14.54 3.62
CA LYS A 56 -6.18 -14.64 2.65
C LYS A 56 -7.49 -14.09 3.22
N GLN A 57 -7.81 -14.42 4.47
CA GLN A 57 -9.00 -13.90 5.13
C GLN A 57 -8.92 -12.39 5.34
N LEU A 58 -7.75 -11.86 5.68
CA LEU A 58 -7.53 -10.42 5.79
C LEU A 58 -7.77 -9.73 4.46
N ASP A 59 -7.26 -10.27 3.37
CA ASP A 59 -7.44 -9.71 2.04
C ASP A 59 -8.91 -9.73 1.62
N GLU A 60 -9.62 -10.81 1.91
CA GLU A 60 -11.05 -10.91 1.64
C GLU A 60 -11.85 -9.93 2.49
N PHE A 61 -11.49 -9.75 3.76
CA PHE A 61 -12.11 -8.77 4.66
C PHE A 61 -11.95 -7.35 4.11
N LEU A 62 -10.73 -6.99 3.73
CA LEU A 62 -10.45 -5.66 3.18
C LEU A 62 -11.24 -5.44 1.90
N SER A 63 -11.22 -6.41 0.99
CA SER A 63 -11.93 -6.31 -0.28
C SER A 63 -13.44 -6.16 -0.07
N SER A 64 -14.02 -6.90 0.87
CA SER A 64 -15.46 -6.81 1.16
C SER A 64 -15.86 -5.47 1.78
N ASN A 65 -14.91 -4.76 2.38
CA ASN A 65 -15.14 -3.43 2.94
C ASN A 65 -14.73 -2.30 1.97
N GLY A 66 -14.44 -2.63 0.73
CA GLY A 66 -14.11 -1.65 -0.30
C GLY A 66 -12.66 -1.15 -0.25
N VAL A 67 -11.80 -1.85 0.47
CA VAL A 67 -10.38 -1.50 0.55
C VAL A 67 -9.61 -2.24 -0.54
N SER A 68 -8.83 -1.51 -1.32
CA SER A 68 -7.94 -2.07 -2.33
C SER A 68 -6.49 -1.68 -2.04
N ALA A 69 -5.58 -2.61 -2.30
CA ALA A 69 -4.15 -2.36 -2.10
C ALA A 69 -3.57 -1.59 -3.29
N ILE A 70 -2.65 -0.69 -2.98
CA ILE A 70 -1.82 0.00 -3.97
C ILE A 70 -0.46 -0.67 -3.93
N GLU A 71 -0.16 -1.46 -4.97
CA GLU A 71 1.09 -2.20 -5.08
C GLU A 71 1.86 -1.70 -6.29
N PRO A 72 2.75 -0.70 -6.11
CA PRO A 72 3.54 -0.21 -7.24
C PRO A 72 4.40 -1.32 -7.81
N VAL A 73 4.53 -1.32 -9.13
CA VAL A 73 5.36 -2.30 -9.84
C VAL A 73 6.79 -1.78 -9.89
N VAL A 74 7.74 -2.58 -9.44
CA VAL A 74 9.17 -2.25 -9.56
C VAL A 74 9.51 -2.09 -11.04
N GLY A 75 10.17 -1.00 -11.36
CA GLY A 75 10.50 -0.63 -12.74
C GLY A 75 9.52 0.33 -13.39
N SER A 76 8.37 0.57 -12.76
CA SER A 76 7.39 1.58 -13.23
C SER A 76 7.79 2.97 -12.76
N MET A 77 7.20 3.99 -13.39
CA MET A 77 7.44 5.36 -12.97
C MET A 77 6.63 5.72 -11.74
N PHE A 78 7.22 6.54 -10.88
CA PHE A 78 6.59 7.05 -9.66
C PHE A 78 5.31 7.83 -9.98
N ASP A 79 4.24 7.54 -9.23
CA ASP A 79 2.94 8.19 -9.37
C ASP A 79 2.63 8.96 -8.08
N HIS A 80 2.66 10.29 -8.15
CA HIS A 80 2.39 11.18 -7.01
C HIS A 80 1.00 11.00 -6.41
N ALA A 81 0.04 10.52 -7.19
CA ALA A 81 -1.34 10.40 -6.73
C ALA A 81 -1.52 9.27 -5.71
N THR A 82 -0.70 8.21 -5.80
CA THR A 82 -0.88 6.99 -4.99
C THR A 82 0.38 6.56 -4.24
N GLU A 83 1.52 7.22 -4.47
CA GLU A 83 2.82 6.81 -3.95
C GLU A 83 3.53 7.97 -3.29
N GLU A 84 4.35 7.64 -2.30
CA GLU A 84 5.24 8.60 -1.63
C GLU A 84 6.66 8.06 -1.68
N ALA A 85 7.57 8.85 -2.24
CA ALA A 85 8.98 8.51 -2.31
C ALA A 85 9.65 8.87 -0.99
N LEU A 86 9.99 7.88 -0.17
CA LEU A 86 10.66 8.10 1.11
C LEU A 86 12.16 8.28 0.95
N GLN A 87 12.74 7.65 -0.06
CA GLN A 87 14.18 7.68 -0.31
C GLN A 87 14.44 7.73 -1.79
N ARG A 88 15.58 8.29 -2.15
CA ARG A 88 16.12 8.28 -3.51
C ARG A 88 17.47 7.59 -3.48
N GLU A 89 17.71 6.72 -4.45
CA GLU A 89 18.98 6.02 -4.55
C GLU A 89 19.58 6.22 -5.94
N PRO A 90 20.89 6.44 -6.04
CA PRO A 90 21.56 6.47 -7.34
C PRO A 90 21.32 5.17 -8.09
N SER A 91 20.97 5.28 -9.37
CA SER A 91 20.66 4.13 -10.21
C SER A 91 20.88 4.50 -11.67
N ASP A 92 21.19 3.51 -12.49
CA ASP A 92 21.24 3.62 -13.95
C ASP A 92 19.84 3.59 -14.58
N GLN A 93 18.78 3.33 -13.78
CA GLN A 93 17.42 3.43 -14.26
C GLN A 93 17.00 4.89 -14.44
N PRO A 94 16.00 5.18 -15.30
CA PRO A 94 15.51 6.56 -15.46
C PRO A 94 15.10 7.16 -14.11
N GLU A 95 15.35 8.46 -13.96
CA GLU A 95 14.97 9.17 -12.74
C GLU A 95 13.47 9.02 -12.47
N GLY A 96 13.12 8.72 -11.21
CA GLY A 96 11.75 8.50 -10.81
C GLY A 96 11.25 7.07 -10.98
N THR A 97 12.10 6.14 -11.43
CA THR A 97 11.73 4.73 -11.51
C THR A 97 11.61 4.15 -10.10
N VAL A 98 10.54 3.41 -9.83
CA VAL A 98 10.38 2.70 -8.55
C VAL A 98 11.38 1.56 -8.48
N LEU A 99 12.30 1.64 -7.53
CA LEU A 99 13.34 0.61 -7.32
C LEU A 99 12.86 -0.49 -6.40
N ARG A 100 12.12 -0.14 -5.36
CA ARG A 100 11.51 -1.11 -4.45
C ARG A 100 10.37 -0.46 -3.69
N VAL A 101 9.48 -1.30 -3.18
CA VAL A 101 8.33 -0.88 -2.38
C VAL A 101 8.64 -1.18 -0.91
N ILE A 102 8.62 -0.14 -0.08
CA ILE A 102 8.85 -0.29 1.36
C ILE A 102 7.58 -0.77 2.04
N ARG A 103 6.43 -0.20 1.66
CA ARG A 103 5.15 -0.47 2.28
C ARG A 103 4.03 -0.23 1.28
N LYS A 104 3.05 -1.12 1.27
CA LYS A 104 1.88 -0.98 0.40
C LYS A 104 1.02 0.21 0.79
N GLY A 105 0.40 0.84 -0.18
CA GLY A 105 -0.65 1.80 0.06
C GLY A 105 -2.02 1.13 0.02
N TYR A 106 -3.04 1.86 0.44
CA TYR A 106 -4.42 1.36 0.45
C TYR A 106 -5.39 2.48 0.12
N LYS A 107 -6.45 2.11 -0.60
CA LYS A 107 -7.58 3.00 -0.91
C LYS A 107 -8.85 2.41 -0.33
N LEU A 108 -9.70 3.25 0.25
CA LEU A 108 -11.07 2.91 0.61
C LEU A 108 -11.97 3.48 -0.49
N LYS A 109 -12.42 2.61 -1.38
CA LYS A 109 -13.19 2.99 -2.58
C LYS A 109 -12.40 4.01 -3.40
N ASP A 110 -12.82 5.26 -3.47
CA ASP A 110 -12.14 6.33 -4.20
C ASP A 110 -11.24 7.22 -3.33
N ARG A 111 -11.14 6.92 -2.03
CA ARG A 111 -10.39 7.73 -1.07
C ARG A 111 -9.09 7.04 -0.67
N LEU A 112 -8.00 7.77 -0.75
CA LEU A 112 -6.69 7.25 -0.34
C LEU A 112 -6.62 7.15 1.19
N LEU A 113 -6.36 5.95 1.72
CA LEU A 113 -6.13 5.75 3.15
C LEU A 113 -4.68 6.07 3.52
N ARG A 114 -3.75 5.57 2.73
CA ARG A 114 -2.33 5.91 2.83
C ARG A 114 -1.65 5.62 1.51
N PRO A 115 -0.64 6.42 1.12
CA PRO A 115 0.11 6.14 -0.10
C PRO A 115 1.04 4.94 0.08
N ALA A 116 1.43 4.31 -1.02
CA ALA A 116 2.49 3.32 -1.02
C ALA A 116 3.83 4.03 -0.84
N ASN A 117 4.68 3.51 0.05
CA ASN A 117 6.00 4.07 0.29
C ASN A 117 7.02 3.34 -0.57
N VAL A 118 7.76 4.09 -1.36
CA VAL A 118 8.68 3.53 -2.35
C VAL A 118 10.04 4.20 -2.26
N VAL A 119 11.04 3.53 -2.82
CA VAL A 119 12.37 4.09 -3.11
C VAL A 119 12.46 4.28 -4.60
N VAL A 120 12.86 5.47 -5.03
CA VAL A 120 12.93 5.82 -6.45
C VAL A 120 14.37 6.04 -6.90
N ALA A 121 14.59 5.88 -8.20
CA ALA A 121 15.88 6.12 -8.81
C ALA A 121 16.17 7.61 -8.87
N GLU A 122 17.42 7.95 -8.56
CA GLU A 122 17.98 9.29 -8.72
C GLU A 122 19.10 9.20 -9.75
N THR A 123 19.16 10.17 -10.65
CA THR A 123 20.26 10.24 -11.60
C THR A 123 21.56 10.49 -10.81
N PRO A 124 22.58 9.63 -10.94
CA PRO A 124 23.85 9.86 -10.26
C PRO A 124 24.44 11.20 -10.68
N GLU A 125 24.93 11.97 -9.71
CA GLU A 125 25.66 13.19 -10.05
C GLU A 125 26.93 12.81 -10.85
N PRO A 126 27.21 13.53 -11.92
CA PRO A 126 28.46 13.28 -12.62
C PRO A 126 29.62 13.53 -11.67
N GLU A 127 30.60 12.61 -11.66
CA GLU A 127 31.81 12.82 -10.87
C GLU A 127 32.44 14.17 -11.24
N PRO A 128 32.91 14.94 -10.22
CA PRO A 128 33.56 16.19 -10.51
C PRO A 128 34.81 15.91 -11.37
N GLN A 129 34.83 16.49 -12.54
CA GLN A 129 36.00 16.42 -13.42
C GLN A 129 37.09 17.28 -12.81
N VAL A 130 38.21 16.64 -12.56
CA VAL A 130 39.39 17.34 -12.06
C VAL A 130 40.21 17.89 -13.22
#